data_2d684cc14691533f71e5b6d883a0acbb
#
_entry.id   2d684cc14691533f71e5b6d883a0acbb
#
_cell.length_a   1.000
_cell.length_b   1.000
_cell.length_c   1.000
_cell.angle_alpha   90.00
_cell.angle_beta   90.00
_cell.angle_gamma   90.00
#
_symmetry.space_group_name_H-M   'P 1'
#
loop_
_entity.id
_entity.type
_entity.pdbx_description
1 polymer ?
#
loop_
_entity_poly.entity_id
_entity_poly.type
_entity_poly.pdbx_seq_one_letter_code
_entity_poly.pdbx_strand_id
1 'polypeptide(L)'
;MKKHKEYSSLDLSKIGEEILSFWNNNSVFDKSIADPLRPENFTFYEGPPSANGMPGIHHVIARTIKDLFCRYKTLKGYTVNRKAGWDTHGLPVELGVEKEMGLTKEDIGTKISIEDYNKACRVNVMKYKKSWEEITSQMGYWVDMKNPYVTYDNKYIESVWWLLKQLHEKKLLYKGHTIQPFSPKAGTGLSTHELNQPGCYKNVKDTSAVAQFQIIKDEKSQFLFEKTNQ
;
A
#
# COMPACT_ATOMS: atom_id res chain seq x y z
N MET A 1 -15.54 -44.01 -19.97
CA MET A 1 -15.82 -42.60 -19.63
C MET A 1 -14.51 -41.86 -19.50
N LYS A 2 -14.21 -40.84 -20.35
CA LYS A 2 -13.03 -39.98 -20.18
C LYS A 2 -13.21 -39.15 -18.91
N LYS A 3 -12.36 -39.33 -17.90
CA LYS A 3 -12.43 -38.63 -16.63
C LYS A 3 -11.93 -37.16 -16.73
N HIS A 4 -11.11 -36.88 -17.74
CA HIS A 4 -10.43 -35.59 -17.91
C HIS A 4 -10.45 -35.18 -19.38
N LYS A 5 -10.46 -33.84 -19.61
CA LYS A 5 -10.30 -33.28 -20.94
C LYS A 5 -8.86 -33.49 -21.41
N GLU A 6 -8.70 -33.97 -22.64
CA GLU A 6 -7.40 -34.07 -23.28
C GLU A 6 -7.17 -32.88 -24.19
N TYR A 7 -5.98 -32.31 -24.13
CA TYR A 7 -5.56 -31.17 -24.95
C TYR A 7 -4.55 -31.64 -25.96
N SER A 8 -4.73 -31.26 -27.22
CA SER A 8 -3.82 -31.62 -28.32
C SER A 8 -2.48 -30.87 -28.29
N SER A 9 -2.47 -29.69 -27.62
CA SER A 9 -1.29 -28.87 -27.43
C SER A 9 -1.41 -28.08 -26.14
N LEU A 10 -0.28 -27.63 -25.60
CA LEU A 10 -0.21 -26.79 -24.41
C LEU A 10 -0.36 -25.29 -24.78
N ASP A 11 -1.60 -24.83 -24.92
CA ASP A 11 -1.92 -23.42 -25.06
C ASP A 11 -2.43 -22.88 -23.71
N LEU A 12 -1.50 -22.33 -22.92
CA LEU A 12 -1.81 -21.85 -21.56
C LEU A 12 -2.81 -20.70 -21.54
N SER A 13 -2.76 -19.80 -22.53
CA SER A 13 -3.71 -18.69 -22.62
C SER A 13 -5.13 -19.18 -22.82
N LYS A 14 -5.34 -20.06 -23.81
CA LYS A 14 -6.66 -20.62 -24.11
C LYS A 14 -7.20 -21.49 -22.95
N ILE A 15 -6.34 -22.31 -22.36
CA ILE A 15 -6.71 -23.12 -21.19
C ILE A 15 -7.08 -22.21 -20.01
N GLY A 16 -6.33 -21.14 -19.79
CA GLY A 16 -6.62 -20.14 -18.75
C GLY A 16 -7.99 -19.48 -18.93
N GLU A 17 -8.34 -19.06 -20.15
CA GLU A 17 -9.65 -18.47 -20.47
C GLU A 17 -10.80 -19.49 -20.24
N GLU A 18 -10.63 -20.74 -20.66
CA GLU A 18 -11.61 -21.79 -20.42
C GLU A 18 -11.83 -22.04 -18.92
N ILE A 19 -10.76 -22.09 -18.13
CA ILE A 19 -10.84 -22.29 -16.67
C ILE A 19 -11.46 -21.09 -15.96
N LEU A 20 -11.09 -19.86 -16.34
CA LEU A 20 -11.71 -18.65 -15.78
C LEU A 20 -13.22 -18.60 -16.08
N SER A 21 -13.61 -18.94 -17.31
CA SER A 21 -15.04 -19.04 -17.69
C SER A 21 -15.76 -20.09 -16.85
N PHE A 22 -15.14 -21.26 -16.66
CA PHE A 22 -15.69 -22.32 -15.81
C PHE A 22 -15.86 -21.83 -14.35
N TRP A 23 -14.84 -21.18 -13.78
CA TRP A 23 -14.90 -20.67 -12.41
C TRP A 23 -16.00 -19.64 -12.22
N ASN A 24 -16.12 -18.69 -13.14
CA ASN A 24 -17.14 -17.64 -13.08
C ASN A 24 -18.56 -18.20 -13.22
N ASN A 25 -18.80 -19.07 -14.22
CA ASN A 25 -20.11 -19.66 -14.48
C ASN A 25 -20.57 -20.58 -13.33
N ASN A 26 -19.65 -21.15 -12.58
CA ASN A 26 -19.96 -22.05 -11.47
C ASN A 26 -19.77 -21.42 -10.09
N SER A 27 -19.43 -20.13 -10.00
CA SER A 27 -19.15 -19.42 -8.73
C SER A 27 -18.19 -20.19 -7.83
N VAL A 28 -17.08 -20.71 -8.40
CA VAL A 28 -16.17 -21.60 -7.69
C VAL A 28 -15.52 -20.92 -6.49
N PHE A 29 -15.15 -19.66 -6.63
CA PHE A 29 -14.57 -18.89 -5.54
C PHE A 29 -15.57 -18.69 -4.39
N ASP A 30 -16.80 -18.27 -4.69
CA ASP A 30 -17.84 -18.06 -3.67
C ASP A 30 -18.15 -19.38 -2.94
N LYS A 31 -18.24 -20.50 -3.65
CA LYS A 31 -18.41 -21.83 -3.05
C LYS A 31 -17.24 -22.24 -2.15
N SER A 32 -16.03 -21.83 -2.48
CA SER A 32 -14.84 -22.14 -1.65
C SER A 32 -14.88 -21.45 -0.28
N ILE A 33 -15.61 -20.34 -0.17
CA ILE A 33 -15.80 -19.58 1.10
C ILE A 33 -17.01 -20.11 1.85
N ALA A 34 -18.10 -20.45 1.15
CA ALA A 34 -19.37 -20.85 1.74
C ALA A 34 -19.43 -22.34 2.17
N ASP A 35 -18.32 -23.06 2.15
CA ASP A 35 -18.29 -24.50 2.45
C ASP A 35 -18.48 -24.76 3.97
N PRO A 36 -19.63 -25.36 4.37
CA PRO A 36 -19.93 -25.60 5.79
C PRO A 36 -19.03 -26.68 6.43
N LEU A 37 -18.29 -27.44 5.63
CA LEU A 37 -17.35 -28.46 6.12
C LEU A 37 -16.02 -27.86 6.60
N ARG A 38 -15.87 -26.53 6.54
CA ARG A 38 -14.66 -25.81 6.96
C ARG A 38 -14.93 -24.97 8.19
N PRO A 39 -14.83 -25.52 9.40
CA PRO A 39 -15.20 -24.82 10.64
C PRO A 39 -14.18 -23.74 11.05
N GLU A 40 -12.92 -23.87 10.63
CA GLU A 40 -11.86 -22.94 10.99
C GLU A 40 -11.76 -21.80 10.00
N ASN A 41 -11.57 -20.58 10.50
CA ASN A 41 -11.44 -19.38 9.70
C ASN A 41 -9.97 -18.96 9.58
N PHE A 42 -9.58 -18.57 8.37
CA PHE A 42 -8.36 -17.84 8.09
C PHE A 42 -8.71 -16.55 7.35
N THR A 43 -8.52 -15.42 8.00
CA THR A 43 -8.84 -14.12 7.42
C THR A 43 -7.61 -13.52 6.74
N PHE A 44 -7.79 -13.11 5.50
CA PHE A 44 -6.75 -12.45 4.71
C PHE A 44 -7.24 -11.08 4.21
N TYR A 45 -6.47 -10.04 4.49
CA TYR A 45 -6.64 -8.73 3.92
C TYR A 45 -5.53 -8.47 2.91
N GLU A 46 -5.90 -8.06 1.70
CA GLU A 46 -4.94 -7.63 0.67
C GLU A 46 -4.09 -6.47 1.22
N GLY A 47 -2.77 -6.48 0.96
CA GLY A 47 -1.96 -5.28 1.02
C GLY A 47 -2.33 -4.41 -0.18
N PRO A 48 -3.05 -3.29 0.04
CA PRO A 48 -3.82 -2.65 -1.02
C PRO A 48 -2.90 -1.90 -1.98
N PRO A 49 -3.07 -2.05 -3.30
CA PRO A 49 -2.40 -1.18 -4.25
C PRO A 49 -3.06 0.19 -4.29
N SER A 50 -2.30 1.22 -4.68
CA SER A 50 -2.86 2.47 -5.17
C SER A 50 -3.18 2.33 -6.65
N ALA A 51 -4.40 2.72 -7.07
CA ALA A 51 -4.83 2.60 -8.46
C ALA A 51 -4.56 3.87 -9.30
N ASN A 52 -3.60 4.70 -8.87
CA ASN A 52 -3.13 5.88 -9.60
C ASN A 52 -2.10 5.56 -10.71
N GLY A 53 -1.65 4.31 -10.79
CA GLY A 53 -0.74 3.80 -11.81
C GLY A 53 -1.18 2.45 -12.36
N MET A 54 -0.68 2.11 -13.56
CA MET A 54 -0.93 0.81 -14.19
C MET A 54 -0.26 -0.33 -13.41
N PRO A 55 -0.91 -1.51 -13.31
CA PRO A 55 -0.28 -2.67 -12.71
C PRO A 55 0.93 -3.13 -13.53
N GLY A 56 2.03 -3.46 -12.86
CA GLY A 56 3.24 -4.03 -13.47
C GLY A 56 3.44 -5.51 -13.11
N ILE A 57 4.42 -6.16 -13.75
CA ILE A 57 4.71 -7.59 -13.56
C ILE A 57 5.07 -7.94 -12.11
N HIS A 58 5.73 -7.05 -11.39
CA HIS A 58 6.06 -7.25 -9.97
C HIS A 58 4.81 -7.37 -9.09
N HIS A 59 3.71 -6.69 -9.45
CA HIS A 59 2.44 -6.83 -8.76
C HIS A 59 1.81 -8.21 -9.00
N VAL A 60 1.96 -8.77 -10.20
CA VAL A 60 1.49 -10.13 -10.51
C VAL A 60 2.21 -11.16 -9.66
N ILE A 61 3.54 -11.07 -9.54
CA ILE A 61 4.36 -11.98 -8.72
C ILE A 61 3.89 -11.94 -7.25
N ALA A 62 3.79 -10.72 -6.67
CA ALA A 62 3.36 -10.56 -5.30
C ALA A 62 1.95 -11.14 -5.04
N ARG A 63 1.02 -10.91 -5.96
CA ARG A 63 -0.36 -11.42 -5.88
C ARG A 63 -0.44 -12.93 -6.02
N THR A 64 0.36 -13.52 -6.90
CA THR A 64 0.46 -14.98 -7.05
C THR A 64 0.92 -15.63 -5.75
N ILE A 65 1.90 -15.06 -5.06
CA ILE A 65 2.39 -15.58 -3.77
C ILE A 65 1.28 -15.49 -2.71
N LYS A 66 0.56 -14.38 -2.62
CA LYS A 66 -0.57 -14.21 -1.69
C LYS A 66 -1.68 -15.23 -1.96
N ASP A 67 -2.05 -15.41 -3.22
CA ASP A 67 -3.07 -16.38 -3.62
C ASP A 67 -2.65 -17.82 -3.30
N LEU A 68 -1.38 -18.16 -3.50
CA LEU A 68 -0.83 -19.46 -3.14
C LEU A 68 -1.07 -19.79 -1.65
N PHE A 69 -0.76 -18.85 -0.75
CA PHE A 69 -0.99 -19.05 0.70
C PHE A 69 -2.49 -19.19 1.02
N CYS A 70 -3.33 -18.38 0.42
CA CYS A 70 -4.76 -18.46 0.63
C CYS A 70 -5.35 -19.78 0.10
N ARG A 71 -4.93 -20.23 -1.09
CA ARG A 71 -5.34 -21.53 -1.65
C ARG A 71 -4.83 -22.68 -0.83
N TYR A 72 -3.58 -22.63 -0.37
CA TYR A 72 -3.03 -23.63 0.52
C TYR A 72 -3.86 -23.77 1.79
N LYS A 73 -4.23 -22.65 2.44
CA LYS A 73 -5.11 -22.68 3.61
C LYS A 73 -6.48 -23.25 3.30
N THR A 74 -7.06 -22.91 2.14
CA THR A 74 -8.32 -23.49 1.68
C THR A 74 -8.22 -25.02 1.52
N LEU A 75 -7.13 -25.51 0.93
CA LEU A 75 -6.87 -26.97 0.77
C LEU A 75 -6.63 -27.65 2.12
N LYS A 76 -6.13 -26.95 3.12
CA LYS A 76 -5.97 -27.44 4.50
C LYS A 76 -7.28 -27.48 5.29
N GLY A 77 -8.41 -27.09 4.72
CA GLY A 77 -9.72 -27.15 5.34
C GLY A 77 -10.17 -25.85 6.04
N TYR A 78 -9.48 -24.73 5.82
CA TYR A 78 -9.91 -23.43 6.34
C TYR A 78 -10.93 -22.76 5.44
N THR A 79 -11.90 -22.07 6.02
CA THR A 79 -12.65 -21.02 5.34
C THR A 79 -11.76 -19.78 5.24
N VAL A 80 -11.39 -19.39 4.03
CA VAL A 80 -10.45 -18.28 3.80
C VAL A 80 -11.18 -17.06 3.28
N ASN A 81 -11.53 -16.14 4.19
CA ASN A 81 -12.08 -14.83 3.84
C ASN A 81 -10.97 -13.93 3.31
N ARG A 82 -11.05 -13.54 2.05
CA ARG A 82 -10.02 -12.80 1.32
C ARG A 82 -10.57 -11.47 0.88
N LYS A 83 -10.20 -10.40 1.56
CA LYS A 83 -10.73 -9.06 1.31
C LYS A 83 -9.74 -8.25 0.48
N ALA A 84 -10.19 -7.74 -0.67
CA ALA A 84 -9.46 -6.78 -1.47
C ALA A 84 -9.42 -5.41 -0.78
N GLY A 85 -8.53 -4.53 -1.24
CA GLY A 85 -8.44 -3.18 -0.74
C GLY A 85 -7.80 -2.22 -1.73
N TRP A 86 -7.99 -0.92 -1.48
CA TRP A 86 -7.39 0.19 -2.23
C TRP A 86 -6.71 1.14 -1.26
N ASP A 87 -5.40 1.36 -1.49
CA ASP A 87 -4.65 2.41 -0.83
C ASP A 87 -4.88 3.73 -1.58
N THR A 88 -5.39 4.73 -0.87
CA THR A 88 -5.86 5.96 -1.49
C THR A 88 -5.19 7.22 -0.94
N HIS A 89 -4.13 7.05 -0.18
CA HIS A 89 -3.39 8.15 0.45
C HIS A 89 -1.93 8.17 0.01
N GLY A 90 -1.29 9.28 0.31
CA GLY A 90 0.16 9.44 0.24
C GLY A 90 0.65 10.32 -0.88
N LEU A 91 1.92 10.67 -0.77
CA LEU A 91 2.65 11.58 -1.63
C LEU A 91 2.56 11.26 -3.14
N PRO A 92 2.57 10.00 -3.61
CA PRO A 92 2.45 9.72 -5.03
C PRO A 92 1.12 10.18 -5.65
N VAL A 93 0.03 10.15 -4.89
CA VAL A 93 -1.29 10.65 -5.34
C VAL A 93 -1.27 12.17 -5.42
N GLU A 94 -0.79 12.82 -4.38
CA GLU A 94 -0.70 14.29 -4.30
C GLU A 94 0.16 14.85 -5.45
N LEU A 95 1.38 14.34 -5.62
CA LEU A 95 2.29 14.76 -6.69
C LEU A 95 1.72 14.47 -8.09
N GLY A 96 0.95 13.39 -8.23
CA GLY A 96 0.24 13.08 -9.48
C GLY A 96 -0.79 14.15 -9.83
N VAL A 97 -1.60 14.57 -8.88
CA VAL A 97 -2.62 15.60 -9.04
C VAL A 97 -2.00 16.98 -9.24
N GLU A 98 -1.00 17.35 -8.44
CA GLU A 98 -0.26 18.61 -8.59
C GLU A 98 0.32 18.74 -10.02
N LYS A 99 0.93 17.67 -10.51
CA LYS A 99 1.48 17.64 -11.87
C LYS A 99 0.40 17.72 -12.96
N GLU A 100 -0.71 17.00 -12.80
CA GLU A 100 -1.82 16.96 -13.78
C GLU A 100 -2.54 18.31 -13.85
N MET A 101 -2.68 19.00 -12.71
CA MET A 101 -3.34 20.32 -12.61
C MET A 101 -2.38 21.51 -12.74
N GLY A 102 -1.07 21.29 -12.81
CA GLY A 102 -0.07 22.37 -12.86
C GLY A 102 0.00 23.19 -11.57
N LEU A 103 -0.24 22.57 -10.43
CA LEU A 103 -0.27 23.19 -9.10
C LEU A 103 0.99 22.92 -8.31
N THR A 104 1.24 23.77 -7.33
CA THR A 104 2.20 23.57 -6.24
C THR A 104 1.47 23.43 -4.92
N LYS A 105 2.16 22.99 -3.85
CA LYS A 105 1.54 22.90 -2.52
C LYS A 105 1.03 24.23 -1.99
N GLU A 106 1.70 25.33 -2.32
CA GLU A 106 1.31 26.68 -1.92
C GLU A 106 0.02 27.16 -2.60
N ASP A 107 -0.36 26.54 -3.71
CA ASP A 107 -1.59 26.85 -4.45
C ASP A 107 -2.84 26.27 -3.77
N ILE A 108 -2.66 25.24 -2.91
CA ILE A 108 -3.76 24.57 -2.21
C ILE A 108 -4.30 25.50 -1.12
N GLY A 109 -5.60 25.78 -1.19
CA GLY A 109 -6.27 26.75 -0.31
C GLY A 109 -6.20 28.19 -0.81
N THR A 110 -5.49 28.47 -1.92
CA THR A 110 -5.38 29.80 -2.55
C THR A 110 -5.91 29.81 -3.97
N LYS A 111 -5.30 29.06 -4.89
CA LYS A 111 -5.76 28.93 -6.29
C LYS A 111 -6.82 27.83 -6.47
N ILE A 112 -6.78 26.82 -5.63
CA ILE A 112 -7.76 25.73 -5.60
C ILE A 112 -8.24 25.54 -4.17
N SER A 113 -9.54 25.28 -3.97
CA SER A 113 -10.06 24.97 -2.65
C SER A 113 -9.51 23.59 -2.16
N ILE A 114 -9.39 23.41 -0.85
CA ILE A 114 -9.01 22.12 -0.26
C ILE A 114 -10.00 21.03 -0.66
N GLU A 115 -11.28 21.38 -0.76
CA GLU A 115 -12.34 20.45 -1.16
C GLU A 115 -12.15 19.95 -2.61
N ASP A 116 -11.91 20.86 -3.55
CA ASP A 116 -11.71 20.52 -4.96
C ASP A 116 -10.41 19.75 -5.17
N TYR A 117 -9.35 20.11 -4.44
CA TYR A 117 -8.10 19.37 -4.45
C TYR A 117 -8.30 17.92 -3.95
N ASN A 118 -8.97 17.74 -2.81
CA ASN A 118 -9.29 16.42 -2.28
C ASN A 118 -10.18 15.61 -3.23
N LYS A 119 -11.12 16.25 -3.92
CA LYS A 119 -11.95 15.62 -4.93
C LYS A 119 -11.12 15.14 -6.13
N ALA A 120 -10.18 15.96 -6.59
CA ALA A 120 -9.26 15.58 -7.65
C ALA A 120 -8.37 14.39 -7.23
N CYS A 121 -7.86 14.38 -5.99
CA CYS A 121 -7.10 13.25 -5.45
C CYS A 121 -7.93 11.95 -5.41
N ARG A 122 -9.19 12.01 -4.98
CA ARG A 122 -10.09 10.85 -4.97
C ARG A 122 -10.35 10.28 -6.36
N VAL A 123 -10.47 11.14 -7.38
CA VAL A 123 -10.62 10.72 -8.77
C VAL A 123 -9.32 10.11 -9.30
N ASN A 124 -8.21 10.80 -9.10
CA ASN A 124 -6.90 10.37 -9.60
C ASN A 124 -6.46 9.01 -9.04
N VAL A 125 -6.63 8.79 -7.73
CA VAL A 125 -6.18 7.55 -7.07
C VAL A 125 -6.93 6.31 -7.58
N MET A 126 -8.12 6.45 -8.15
CA MET A 126 -8.91 5.35 -8.71
C MET A 126 -8.83 5.26 -10.24
N LYS A 127 -7.98 6.05 -10.89
CA LYS A 127 -7.90 6.20 -12.36
C LYS A 127 -7.72 4.87 -13.10
N TYR A 128 -6.93 3.96 -12.55
CA TYR A 128 -6.64 2.66 -13.16
C TYR A 128 -7.30 1.48 -12.44
N LYS A 129 -8.29 1.74 -11.60
CA LYS A 129 -9.00 0.70 -10.84
C LYS A 129 -9.47 -0.45 -11.73
N LYS A 130 -10.07 -0.13 -12.89
CA LYS A 130 -10.58 -1.13 -13.84
C LYS A 130 -9.46 -2.05 -14.34
N SER A 131 -8.31 -1.50 -14.73
CA SER A 131 -7.17 -2.29 -15.19
C SER A 131 -6.61 -3.21 -14.09
N TRP A 132 -6.64 -2.77 -12.84
CA TRP A 132 -6.27 -3.61 -11.69
C TRP A 132 -7.26 -4.74 -11.45
N GLU A 133 -8.55 -4.50 -11.60
CA GLU A 133 -9.60 -5.51 -11.49
C GLU A 133 -9.49 -6.54 -12.62
N GLU A 134 -9.26 -6.08 -13.84
CA GLU A 134 -9.06 -6.94 -15.02
C GLU A 134 -7.88 -7.87 -14.86
N ILE A 135 -6.69 -7.36 -14.50
CA ILE A 135 -5.50 -8.21 -14.31
C ILE A 135 -5.68 -9.17 -13.13
N THR A 136 -6.35 -8.75 -12.05
CA THR A 136 -6.67 -9.62 -10.91
C THR A 136 -7.52 -10.80 -11.33
N SER A 137 -8.51 -10.57 -12.19
CA SER A 137 -9.35 -11.61 -12.76
C SER A 137 -8.56 -12.51 -13.72
N GLN A 138 -7.82 -11.92 -14.67
CA GLN A 138 -7.07 -12.66 -15.70
C GLN A 138 -6.02 -13.61 -15.11
N MET A 139 -5.32 -13.18 -14.05
CA MET A 139 -4.36 -14.06 -13.38
C MET A 139 -5.00 -15.13 -12.48
N GLY A 140 -6.32 -15.13 -12.36
CA GLY A 140 -7.06 -16.09 -11.54
C GLY A 140 -6.86 -15.89 -10.04
N TYR A 141 -6.54 -14.69 -9.60
CA TYR A 141 -6.38 -14.37 -8.18
C TYR A 141 -7.75 -14.31 -7.49
N TRP A 142 -7.96 -15.19 -6.52
CA TRP A 142 -9.19 -15.28 -5.76
C TRP A 142 -9.18 -14.32 -4.58
N VAL A 143 -9.85 -13.19 -4.73
CA VAL A 143 -10.02 -12.17 -3.69
C VAL A 143 -11.37 -11.47 -3.88
N ASP A 144 -12.03 -11.11 -2.78
CA ASP A 144 -13.32 -10.41 -2.83
C ASP A 144 -13.11 -8.95 -3.28
N MET A 145 -13.32 -8.72 -4.59
CA MET A 145 -13.30 -7.41 -5.22
C MET A 145 -14.66 -6.71 -5.17
N LYS A 146 -15.74 -7.40 -4.76
CA LYS A 146 -17.08 -6.81 -4.68
C LYS A 146 -17.23 -5.90 -3.48
N ASN A 147 -16.53 -6.26 -2.37
CA ASN A 147 -16.60 -5.53 -1.11
C ASN A 147 -15.18 -5.15 -0.61
N PRO A 148 -14.39 -4.42 -1.41
CA PRO A 148 -13.05 -4.04 -0.99
C PRO A 148 -13.12 -3.02 0.14
N TYR A 149 -12.09 -2.96 0.99
CA TYR A 149 -11.91 -1.80 1.83
C TYR A 149 -11.19 -0.68 1.07
N VAL A 150 -11.56 0.56 1.34
CA VAL A 150 -10.95 1.74 0.71
C VAL A 150 -10.48 2.66 1.83
N THR A 151 -9.21 3.02 1.81
CA THR A 151 -8.62 3.70 2.98
C THR A 151 -9.15 5.10 3.24
N TYR A 152 -9.76 5.77 2.24
CA TYR A 152 -10.44 7.06 2.44
C TYR A 152 -11.90 6.93 2.91
N ASP A 153 -12.45 5.73 2.98
CA ASP A 153 -13.84 5.55 3.45
C ASP A 153 -13.94 5.80 4.95
N ASN A 154 -15.00 6.49 5.37
CA ASN A 154 -15.21 6.83 6.77
C ASN A 154 -15.20 5.60 7.68
N LYS A 155 -15.81 4.49 7.26
CA LYS A 155 -15.81 3.24 8.04
C LYS A 155 -14.40 2.69 8.29
N TYR A 156 -13.51 2.82 7.29
CA TYR A 156 -12.12 2.42 7.46
C TYR A 156 -11.40 3.37 8.42
N ILE A 157 -11.56 4.68 8.22
CA ILE A 157 -10.95 5.71 9.05
C ILE A 157 -11.40 5.56 10.51
N GLU A 158 -12.70 5.38 10.76
CA GLU A 158 -13.25 5.13 12.10
C GLU A 158 -12.65 3.89 12.75
N SER A 159 -12.48 2.81 11.99
CA SER A 159 -11.85 1.57 12.48
C SER A 159 -10.39 1.80 12.90
N VAL A 160 -9.63 2.55 12.09
CA VAL A 160 -8.24 2.92 12.42
C VAL A 160 -8.19 3.80 13.66
N TRP A 161 -9.07 4.79 13.77
CA TRP A 161 -9.14 5.66 14.94
C TRP A 161 -9.50 4.89 16.21
N TRP A 162 -10.41 3.92 16.11
CA TRP A 162 -10.73 3.05 17.22
C TRP A 162 -9.51 2.25 17.68
N LEU A 163 -8.74 1.68 16.75
CA LEU A 163 -7.50 0.96 17.07
C LEU A 163 -6.46 1.88 17.72
N LEU A 164 -6.26 3.09 17.19
CA LEU A 164 -5.35 4.09 17.78
C LEU A 164 -5.78 4.48 19.19
N LYS A 165 -7.10 4.63 19.42
CA LYS A 165 -7.64 4.87 20.76
C LYS A 165 -7.29 3.73 21.72
N GLN A 166 -7.44 2.46 21.31
CA GLN A 166 -7.06 1.31 22.14
C GLN A 166 -5.56 1.31 22.48
N LEU A 167 -4.70 1.67 21.50
CA LEU A 167 -3.27 1.80 21.75
C LEU A 167 -2.94 2.95 22.72
N HIS A 168 -3.61 4.09 22.58
CA HIS A 168 -3.46 5.22 23.48
C HIS A 168 -3.88 4.88 24.91
N GLU A 169 -5.03 4.23 25.11
CA GLU A 169 -5.52 3.79 26.42
C GLU A 169 -4.54 2.82 27.10
N LYS A 170 -3.87 1.98 26.30
CA LYS A 170 -2.81 1.08 26.77
C LYS A 170 -1.45 1.79 26.98
N LYS A 171 -1.36 3.10 26.76
CA LYS A 171 -0.12 3.90 26.84
C LYS A 171 0.99 3.45 25.88
N LEU A 172 0.60 2.81 24.76
CA LEU A 172 1.51 2.37 23.71
C LEU A 172 1.67 3.43 22.59
N LEU A 173 0.78 4.42 22.56
CA LEU A 173 0.85 5.57 21.67
C LEU A 173 1.26 6.80 22.46
N TYR A 174 2.37 7.41 22.08
CA TYR A 174 2.94 8.59 22.74
C TYR A 174 3.53 9.56 21.73
N LYS A 175 3.64 10.84 22.15
CA LYS A 175 4.30 11.87 21.34
C LYS A 175 5.81 11.77 21.52
N GLY A 176 6.53 11.59 20.42
CA GLY A 176 7.99 11.46 20.40
C GLY A 176 8.63 12.27 19.26
N HIS A 177 9.94 12.26 19.22
CA HIS A 177 10.75 12.86 18.16
C HIS A 177 11.53 11.76 17.43
N THR A 178 11.62 11.91 16.11
CA THR A 178 12.45 11.03 15.26
C THR A 178 13.18 11.90 14.23
N ILE A 179 14.29 11.36 13.72
CA ILE A 179 15.00 11.99 12.61
C ILE A 179 14.46 11.34 11.32
N GLN A 180 14.09 12.19 10.38
CA GLN A 180 13.57 11.77 9.07
C GLN A 180 14.19 12.63 7.98
N PRO A 181 14.65 12.03 6.85
CA PRO A 181 15.04 12.79 5.67
C PRO A 181 13.90 13.67 5.18
N PHE A 182 14.22 14.90 4.79
CA PHE A 182 13.26 15.88 4.30
C PHE A 182 13.57 16.22 2.85
N SER A 183 12.55 16.24 2.00
CA SER A 183 12.68 16.71 0.62
C SER A 183 12.17 18.15 0.49
N PRO A 184 13.06 19.12 0.26
CA PRO A 184 12.63 20.51 0.03
C PRO A 184 11.72 20.64 -1.20
N LYS A 185 11.97 19.82 -2.23
CA LYS A 185 11.18 19.85 -3.47
C LYS A 185 9.75 19.34 -3.27
N ALA A 186 9.57 18.31 -2.47
CA ALA A 186 8.26 17.76 -2.14
C ALA A 186 7.63 18.45 -0.91
N GLY A 187 8.39 19.28 -0.17
CA GLY A 187 7.94 19.98 1.02
C GLY A 187 7.54 19.05 2.16
N THR A 188 8.08 17.83 2.23
CA THR A 188 7.70 16.83 3.24
C THR A 188 8.85 15.89 3.61
N GLY A 189 8.70 15.21 4.76
CA GLY A 189 9.57 14.11 5.15
C GLY A 189 9.37 12.90 4.23
N LEU A 190 10.44 12.13 4.05
CA LEU A 190 10.44 10.93 3.21
C LEU A 190 10.44 9.67 4.07
N SER A 191 9.63 8.70 3.68
CA SER A 191 9.59 7.37 4.29
C SER A 191 10.75 6.50 3.82
N THR A 192 11.04 5.43 4.56
CA THR A 192 12.04 4.43 4.17
C THR A 192 11.73 3.81 2.80
N HIS A 193 10.44 3.62 2.49
CA HIS A 193 10.02 3.09 1.20
C HIS A 193 10.40 4.03 0.04
N GLU A 194 10.17 5.33 0.20
CA GLU A 194 10.51 6.34 -0.81
C GLU A 194 12.03 6.45 -1.03
N LEU A 195 12.82 6.27 0.04
CA LEU A 195 14.29 6.29 -0.03
C LEU A 195 14.89 5.04 -0.68
N ASN A 196 14.13 3.95 -0.76
CA ASN A 196 14.59 2.69 -1.37
C ASN A 196 14.15 2.50 -2.83
N GLN A 197 13.51 3.51 -3.43
CA GLN A 197 13.12 3.41 -4.84
C GLN A 197 14.34 3.46 -5.77
N PRO A 198 14.33 2.70 -6.87
CA PRO A 198 15.39 2.80 -7.88
C PRO A 198 15.56 4.23 -8.40
N GLY A 199 16.79 4.72 -8.44
CA GLY A 199 17.10 6.06 -8.92
C GLY A 199 16.87 7.21 -7.92
N CYS A 200 16.56 6.91 -6.65
CA CYS A 200 16.43 7.92 -5.59
C CYS A 200 17.73 8.67 -5.31
N TYR A 201 18.86 8.01 -5.50
CA TYR A 201 20.17 8.56 -5.19
C TYR A 201 20.91 8.93 -6.47
N LYS A 202 21.57 10.07 -6.44
CA LYS A 202 22.53 10.50 -7.47
C LYS A 202 23.65 11.30 -6.83
N ASN A 203 24.83 11.25 -7.45
CA ASN A 203 25.91 12.09 -7.02
C ASN A 203 25.65 13.55 -7.39
N VAL A 204 25.75 14.44 -6.42
CA VAL A 204 25.66 15.89 -6.63
C VAL A 204 26.93 16.54 -6.04
N LYS A 205 27.40 17.61 -6.67
CA LYS A 205 28.45 18.45 -6.12
C LYS A 205 27.78 19.54 -5.28
N ASP A 206 28.15 19.59 -4.01
CA ASP A 206 27.58 20.55 -3.05
C ASP A 206 28.69 21.11 -2.17
N THR A 207 28.41 22.23 -1.51
CA THR A 207 29.32 22.88 -0.58
C THR A 207 28.93 22.47 0.83
N SER A 208 29.87 21.82 1.55
CA SER A 208 29.73 21.55 2.97
C SER A 208 30.47 22.59 3.79
N ALA A 209 29.91 22.93 4.94
CA ALA A 209 30.53 23.83 5.91
C ALA A 209 30.77 23.08 7.22
N VAL A 210 31.98 23.28 7.78
CA VAL A 210 32.30 22.81 9.12
C VAL A 210 32.49 24.02 10.01
N ALA A 211 31.60 24.17 11.01
CA ALA A 211 31.68 25.26 11.98
C ALA A 211 32.25 24.74 13.30
N GLN A 212 33.20 25.47 13.84
CA GLN A 212 33.73 25.25 15.20
C GLN A 212 33.05 26.21 16.17
N PHE A 213 32.59 25.66 17.28
CA PHE A 213 32.00 26.42 18.37
C PHE A 213 32.83 26.23 19.64
N GLN A 214 33.09 27.33 20.34
CA GLN A 214 33.69 27.24 21.65
C GLN A 214 32.63 26.82 22.67
N ILE A 215 32.94 25.79 23.46
CA ILE A 215 32.05 25.37 24.55
C ILE A 215 32.15 26.42 25.67
N ILE A 216 31.00 26.91 26.09
CA ILE A 216 30.92 27.83 27.25
C ILE A 216 30.99 26.99 28.52
N LYS A 217 31.90 27.38 29.44
CA LYS A 217 32.04 26.71 30.72
C LYS A 217 30.91 27.07 31.65
N ASP A 218 30.03 26.13 31.94
CA ASP A 218 28.91 26.26 32.86
C ASP A 218 28.68 24.94 33.64
N GLU A 219 27.69 24.90 34.50
CA GLU A 219 27.37 23.70 35.29
C GLU A 219 27.12 22.47 34.44
N LYS A 220 26.55 22.64 33.23
CA LYS A 220 26.22 21.49 32.32
C LYS A 220 27.42 21.03 31.50
N SER A 221 28.39 21.84 31.28
CA SER A 221 29.55 21.56 30.44
C SER A 221 30.84 21.33 31.25
N GLN A 222 30.85 21.58 32.56
CA GLN A 222 32.00 21.50 33.45
C GLN A 222 32.69 20.14 33.36
N PHE A 223 31.94 19.03 33.26
CA PHE A 223 32.48 17.68 33.13
C PHE A 223 33.40 17.48 31.91
N LEU A 224 33.17 18.25 30.82
CA LEU A 224 34.02 18.21 29.63
C LEU A 224 35.40 18.86 29.92
N PHE A 225 35.41 19.98 30.64
CA PHE A 225 36.64 20.68 31.00
C PHE A 225 37.47 19.89 32.02
N GLU A 226 36.82 19.22 32.97
CA GLU A 226 37.49 18.34 33.94
C GLU A 226 38.13 17.13 33.25
N LYS A 227 37.49 16.55 32.24
CA LYS A 227 38.06 15.42 31.48
C LYS A 227 39.22 15.80 30.58
N THR A 228 39.32 17.02 30.14
CA THR A 228 40.33 17.52 29.20
C THR A 228 41.46 18.27 29.91
N ASN A 229 41.42 18.40 31.25
CA ASN A 229 42.38 19.18 32.05
C ASN A 229 42.52 20.65 31.59
N GLN A 230 41.44 21.25 31.11
CA GLN A 230 41.35 22.66 30.68
C GLN A 230 40.51 23.51 31.62
#